data_329181affcc8dc65a8f1329b2e48080d
#
_entry.id   329181affcc8dc65a8f1329b2e48080d
#
_cell.length_a   1.000
_cell.length_b   1.000
_cell.length_c   1.000
_cell.angle_alpha   90.00
_cell.angle_beta   90.00
_cell.angle_gamma   90.00
#
_symmetry.space_group_name_H-M   'P 1'
#
loop_
_entity.id
_entity.type
_entity.pdbx_description
1 polymer ?
#
loop_
_entity_poly.entity_id
_entity_poly.type
_entity_poly.pdbx_seq_one_letter_code
_entity_poly.pdbx_strand_id
1 'polypeptide(L)'
;MLNISQAPFGGTVYGTLLNHREALAALGDQVNAAPYKAPPKAPILYIKPRNTWAKSGDSVVVPSDVPELEMGATLGLVIGRTASKVSVADAMDHVA
;
A
#
# COMPACT_ATOMS: atom_id res chain seq x y z
N MET A 1 11.27 12.35 -13.98
CA MET A 1 10.54 11.12 -13.59
C MET A 1 11.49 10.24 -12.78
N LEU A 2 11.06 9.81 -11.61
CA LEU A 2 11.84 8.94 -10.75
C LEU A 2 11.96 7.56 -11.41
N ASN A 3 13.18 7.06 -11.59
CA ASN A 3 13.38 5.70 -12.09
C ASN A 3 13.35 4.72 -10.92
N ILE A 4 12.18 4.12 -10.68
CA ILE A 4 11.95 3.20 -9.58
C ILE A 4 12.70 1.86 -9.72
N SER A 5 13.19 1.54 -10.91
CA SER A 5 13.87 0.26 -11.15
C SER A 5 15.26 0.19 -10.48
N GLN A 6 15.82 1.32 -10.06
CA GLN A 6 17.16 1.42 -9.49
C GLN A 6 17.19 1.81 -8.01
N ALA A 7 16.03 2.04 -7.41
CA ALA A 7 16.00 2.51 -6.03
C ALA A 7 16.02 1.37 -5.03
N PRO A 8 17.01 1.30 -4.15
CA PRO A 8 16.66 1.02 -2.78
C PRO A 8 16.04 2.30 -2.21
N PHE A 9 14.72 2.34 -2.05
CA PHE A 9 14.10 3.44 -1.33
C PHE A 9 14.67 3.47 0.08
N GLY A 10 15.14 4.61 0.52
CA GLY A 10 15.40 4.86 1.93
C GLY A 10 14.06 5.02 2.65
N GLY A 11 14.02 4.78 3.94
CA GLY A 11 12.84 5.04 4.76
C GLY A 11 11.86 3.87 4.81
N THR A 12 10.60 4.19 5.03
CA THR A 12 9.54 3.23 5.33
C THR A 12 8.51 3.21 4.21
N VAL A 13 8.04 2.03 3.86
CA VAL A 13 6.92 1.85 2.94
C VAL A 13 5.64 1.64 3.73
N TYR A 14 4.67 2.50 3.49
CA TYR A 14 3.32 2.38 4.04
C TYR A 14 2.37 1.98 2.92
N GLY A 15 1.38 1.18 3.24
CA GLY A 15 0.27 0.89 2.35
C GLY A 15 -1.06 1.33 2.96
N THR A 16 -2.09 1.43 2.12
CA THR A 16 -3.45 1.72 2.55
C THR A 16 -4.32 0.48 2.38
N LEU A 17 -5.10 0.16 3.40
CA LEU A 17 -6.04 -0.94 3.39
C LEU A 17 -7.44 -0.43 3.06
N LEU A 18 -8.18 -1.16 2.22
CA LEU A 18 -9.57 -0.86 1.85
C LEU A 18 -9.76 0.56 1.27
N ASN A 19 -8.76 1.05 0.56
CA ASN A 19 -8.79 2.40 0.00
C ASN A 19 -9.21 2.44 -1.48
N HIS A 20 -9.28 1.29 -2.15
CA HIS A 20 -9.79 1.18 -3.51
C HIS A 20 -11.31 1.01 -3.49
N ARG A 21 -12.03 1.93 -4.14
CA ARG A 21 -13.50 2.00 -4.05
C ARG A 21 -14.19 0.72 -4.50
N GLU A 22 -13.75 0.14 -5.62
CA GLU A 22 -14.35 -1.09 -6.15
C GLU A 22 -14.10 -2.29 -5.25
N ALA A 23 -12.89 -2.41 -4.70
CA ALA A 23 -12.56 -3.48 -3.76
C ALA A 23 -13.37 -3.37 -2.46
N LEU A 24 -13.54 -2.16 -1.95
CA LEU A 24 -14.37 -1.91 -0.77
C LEU A 24 -15.85 -2.23 -1.04
N ALA A 25 -16.37 -1.82 -2.18
CA ALA A 25 -17.74 -2.10 -2.58
C ALA A 25 -18.00 -3.60 -2.77
N ALA A 26 -17.02 -4.34 -3.29
CA ALA A 26 -17.11 -5.79 -3.49
C ALA A 26 -17.24 -6.60 -2.19
N LEU A 27 -16.76 -6.05 -1.07
CA LEU A 27 -16.93 -6.68 0.24
C LEU A 27 -18.40 -6.72 0.71
N GLY A 28 -19.21 -5.72 0.30
CA GLY A 28 -20.60 -5.64 0.75
C GLY A 28 -20.71 -5.70 2.27
N ASP A 29 -21.58 -6.57 2.79
CA ASP A 29 -21.82 -6.72 4.22
C ASP A 29 -20.63 -7.34 4.98
N GLN A 30 -19.69 -7.97 4.29
CA GLN A 30 -18.50 -8.54 4.92
C GLN A 30 -17.63 -7.49 5.61
N VAL A 31 -17.73 -6.23 5.21
CA VAL A 31 -17.02 -5.12 5.85
C VAL A 31 -17.45 -4.91 7.30
N ASN A 32 -18.66 -5.34 7.66
CA ASN A 32 -19.19 -5.27 9.03
C ASN A 32 -18.83 -6.51 9.87
N ALA A 33 -18.30 -7.54 9.27
CA ALA A 33 -17.87 -8.77 9.93
C ALA A 33 -16.39 -8.73 10.31
N ALA A 34 -15.96 -9.65 11.17
CA ALA A 34 -14.55 -9.81 11.46
C ALA A 34 -13.77 -10.16 10.16
N PRO A 35 -12.55 -9.67 9.98
CA PRO A 35 -11.76 -8.86 10.90
C PRO A 35 -12.09 -7.36 10.89
N TYR A 36 -12.86 -6.87 9.94
CA TYR A 36 -13.06 -5.43 9.71
C TYR A 36 -14.00 -4.77 10.71
N LYS A 37 -15.12 -5.40 11.01
CA LYS A 37 -16.17 -4.99 11.94
C LYS A 37 -16.98 -3.75 11.52
N ALA A 38 -16.41 -2.84 10.73
CA ALA A 38 -17.07 -1.66 10.20
C ALA A 38 -16.30 -1.12 8.98
N PRO A 39 -16.98 -0.37 8.08
CA PRO A 39 -16.28 0.33 7.01
C PRO A 39 -15.27 1.35 7.55
N PRO A 40 -14.13 1.55 6.85
CA PRO A 40 -13.16 2.55 7.27
C PRO A 40 -13.73 3.96 7.13
N LYS A 41 -13.49 4.80 8.15
CA LYS A 41 -13.86 6.22 8.16
C LYS A 41 -12.73 7.14 7.71
N ALA A 42 -11.51 6.62 7.67
CA ALA A 42 -10.29 7.30 7.25
C ALA A 42 -9.34 6.25 6.65
N PRO A 43 -8.30 6.66 5.91
CA PRO A 43 -7.32 5.71 5.40
C PRO A 43 -6.71 4.88 6.53
N ILE A 44 -6.73 3.56 6.37
CA ILE A 44 -6.08 2.62 7.28
C ILE A 44 -4.72 2.33 6.72
N LEU A 45 -3.68 2.59 7.50
CA LEU A 45 -2.30 2.40 7.07
C LEU A 45 -1.71 1.13 7.65
N TYR A 46 -0.89 0.45 6.86
CA TYR A 46 -0.01 -0.62 7.32
C TYR A 46 1.42 -0.33 6.91
N ILE A 47 2.37 -0.89 7.66
CA ILE A 47 3.80 -0.80 7.33
C ILE A 47 4.19 -2.04 6.56
N LYS A 48 4.94 -1.87 5.47
CA LYS A 48 5.52 -2.96 4.71
C LYS A 48 6.99 -3.11 5.08
N PRO A 49 7.37 -4.09 5.92
CA PRO A 49 8.75 -4.29 6.34
C PRO A 49 9.67 -4.63 5.17
N ARG A 50 10.94 -4.28 5.28
CA ARG A 50 11.93 -4.47 4.19
C ARG A 50 12.06 -5.91 3.71
N ASN A 51 11.90 -6.88 4.60
CA ASN A 51 11.95 -8.30 4.25
C ASN A 51 10.77 -8.79 3.38
N THR A 52 9.76 -7.94 3.19
CA THR A 52 8.60 -8.23 2.33
C THR A 52 8.68 -7.51 0.98
N TRP A 53 9.74 -6.76 0.73
CA TRP A 53 9.91 -6.03 -0.52
C TRP A 53 10.49 -6.96 -1.60
N ALA A 54 9.99 -6.78 -2.82
CA ALA A 54 10.53 -7.42 -4.01
C ALA A 54 10.71 -6.38 -5.12
N LYS A 55 11.65 -6.63 -6.01
CA LYS A 55 11.88 -5.79 -7.19
C LYS A 55 11.20 -6.43 -8.40
N SER A 56 11.04 -5.62 -9.44
CA SER A 56 10.62 -6.15 -10.73
C SER A 56 11.58 -7.24 -11.20
N GLY A 57 11.05 -8.39 -11.57
CA GLY A 57 11.81 -9.56 -11.99
C GLY A 57 12.22 -10.52 -10.88
N ASP A 58 12.02 -10.15 -9.61
CA ASP A 58 12.25 -11.07 -8.50
C ASP A 58 11.24 -12.21 -8.52
N SER A 59 11.67 -13.39 -8.15
CA SER A 59 10.78 -14.53 -7.96
C SER A 59 10.15 -14.47 -6.57
N VAL A 60 8.86 -14.76 -6.52
CA VAL A 60 8.12 -14.91 -5.26
C VAL A 60 7.81 -16.39 -5.06
N VAL A 61 8.23 -16.93 -3.93
CA VAL A 61 8.00 -18.34 -3.60
C VAL A 61 6.63 -18.47 -2.95
N VAL A 62 5.80 -19.35 -3.52
CA VAL A 62 4.53 -19.74 -2.89
C VAL A 62 4.84 -20.84 -1.87
N PRO A 63 4.56 -20.64 -0.56
CA PRO A 63 4.76 -21.67 0.45
C PRO A 63 3.94 -22.93 0.14
N SER A 64 4.48 -24.10 0.49
CA SER A 64 3.85 -25.39 0.16
C SER A 64 2.49 -25.62 0.82
N ASP A 65 2.23 -24.92 1.91
CA ASP A 65 0.98 -24.97 2.68
C ASP A 65 -0.04 -23.90 2.26
N VAL A 66 0.30 -23.08 1.27
CA VAL A 66 -0.57 -22.01 0.73
C VAL A 66 -1.02 -22.40 -0.68
N PRO A 67 -2.32 -22.48 -0.96
CA PRO A 67 -2.80 -22.91 -2.28
C PRO A 67 -2.52 -21.90 -3.39
N GLU A 68 -2.53 -20.61 -3.08
CA GLU A 68 -2.33 -19.53 -4.05
C GLU A 68 -1.88 -18.24 -3.38
N LEU A 69 -1.31 -17.34 -4.17
CA LEU A 69 -1.02 -15.95 -3.80
C LEU A 69 -1.85 -15.03 -4.69
N GLU A 70 -2.48 -14.05 -4.07
CA GLU A 70 -3.12 -12.97 -4.81
C GLU A 70 -2.13 -11.88 -5.17
N MET A 71 -2.27 -11.33 -6.36
CA MET A 71 -1.49 -10.19 -6.81
C MET A 71 -2.41 -9.01 -7.07
N GLY A 72 -2.07 -7.87 -6.51
CA GLY A 72 -2.77 -6.62 -6.72
C GLY A 72 -1.84 -5.54 -7.26
N ALA A 73 -2.41 -4.56 -7.95
CA ALA A 73 -1.70 -3.38 -8.40
C ALA A 73 -2.20 -2.15 -7.65
N THR A 74 -1.27 -1.35 -7.15
CA THR A 74 -1.58 -0.10 -6.47
C THR A 74 -0.69 1.02 -6.99
N LEU A 75 -1.17 2.26 -6.85
CA LEU A 75 -0.36 3.43 -7.15
C LEU A 75 0.61 3.70 -5.99
N GLY A 76 1.89 3.73 -6.29
CA GLY A 76 2.92 4.11 -5.33
C GLY A 76 3.25 5.60 -5.41
N LEU A 77 3.30 6.27 -4.28
CA LEU A 77 3.74 7.66 -4.16
C LEU A 77 5.06 7.69 -3.41
N VAL A 78 6.07 8.30 -4.01
CA VAL A 78 7.38 8.48 -3.39
C VAL A 78 7.47 9.89 -2.82
N ILE A 79 7.74 9.99 -1.52
CA ILE A 79 7.92 11.28 -0.87
C ILE A 79 9.31 11.80 -1.17
N GLY A 80 9.39 12.93 -1.86
CA GLY A 80 10.65 13.53 -2.33
C GLY A 80 11.21 14.59 -1.40
N ARG A 81 10.43 15.08 -0.45
CA ARG A 81 10.87 16.07 0.52
C ARG A 81 10.14 15.86 1.85
N THR A 82 10.81 16.17 2.94
CA THR A 82 10.26 15.97 4.29
C THR A 82 8.85 16.56 4.42
N ALA A 83 7.91 15.74 4.87
CA ALA A 83 6.51 16.12 5.08
C ALA A 83 6.12 15.86 6.53
N SER A 84 5.73 16.91 7.24
CA SER A 84 5.22 16.85 8.61
C SER A 84 4.17 17.92 8.81
N LYS A 85 2.99 17.53 9.27
CA LYS A 85 1.85 18.44 9.48
C LYS A 85 1.51 19.28 8.24
N VAL A 86 1.61 18.66 7.07
CA VAL A 86 1.37 19.31 5.78
C VAL A 86 -0.12 19.46 5.56
N SER A 87 -0.54 20.61 5.03
CA SER A 87 -1.93 20.84 4.63
C SER A 87 -2.31 19.96 3.42
N VAL A 88 -3.59 19.71 3.22
CA VAL A 88 -4.07 18.99 2.04
C VAL A 88 -3.68 19.73 0.75
N ALA A 89 -3.74 21.08 0.77
CA ALA A 89 -3.38 21.88 -0.40
C ALA A 89 -1.91 21.72 -0.81
N ASP A 90 -1.01 21.55 0.15
CA ASP A 90 0.43 21.47 -0.08
C ASP A 90 0.94 20.03 -0.20
N ALA A 91 0.10 19.04 0.04
CA ALA A 91 0.52 17.64 0.13
C ALA A 91 1.25 17.13 -1.13
N MET A 92 0.76 17.48 -2.30
CA MET A 92 1.35 17.02 -3.57
C MET A 92 2.73 17.61 -3.86
N ASP A 93 3.06 18.75 -3.25
CA ASP A 93 4.39 19.37 -3.41
C ASP A 93 5.52 18.57 -2.75
N HIS A 94 5.17 17.62 -1.89
CA HIS A 94 6.09 16.72 -1.22
C HIS A 94 6.31 15.40 -1.94
N VAL A 95 5.55 15.11 -2.98
CA VAL A 95 5.68 13.91 -3.82
C VAL A 95 6.77 14.13 -4.86
N ALA A 96 7.66 13.15 -5.00
CA ALA A 96 8.72 13.19 -5.99
C ALA A 96 8.22 13.06 -7.43
#